data_faf254e46d140d7ee5da6933f1344e79
#
_entry.id   faf254e46d140d7ee5da6933f1344e79
#
_cell.length_a   1.000
_cell.length_b   1.000
_cell.length_c   1.000
_cell.angle_alpha   90.00
_cell.angle_beta   90.00
_cell.angle_gamma   90.00
#
_symmetry.space_group_name_H-M   'P 1'
#
loop_
_entity.id
_entity.type
_entity.pdbx_description
1 polymer ?
#
loop_
_entity_poly.entity_id
_entity_poly.type
_entity_poly.pdbx_seq_one_letter_code
_entity_poly.pdbx_strand_id
1 'polypeptide(L)'
;METISRSSQRPECVCRNAHTGSLDNSTLPGGIRIKAKPMRGIESNGMLCSGEELGLNEDLYPGSEVYGLLDIPKDTVPGTDIAKVVGLDDYIFDISVTANRADCQSVLGIAREVAAVLDKPLKMPALDYKESDYKYENLDIKVEAQDLCPRYLGHGVRNITPGQSPRWMRRQLALCGLRSISNVVDITNYVMLEIGQPMHAFDMSTLESSQIIVRRAENGEMIQTLDGKEFKLNENNLVICDGSKPVALAGIMGGMNSEITENTTQLLFESANSCVTTSVRQREASDRTPMRPATTRKVSLSIP
;
A
#
# COMPACT_ATOMS: atom_id res chain seq x y z
N MET A 1 -23.62 -22.46 -23.27
CA MET A 1 -22.87 -23.30 -22.30
C MET A 1 -21.86 -24.07 -23.10
N GLU A 2 -20.69 -23.49 -23.36
CA GLU A 2 -19.64 -24.23 -24.05
C GLU A 2 -19.01 -25.20 -23.06
N THR A 3 -19.05 -26.44 -23.43
CA THR A 3 -18.54 -27.57 -22.63
C THR A 3 -17.01 -27.49 -22.64
N ILE A 4 -16.42 -26.90 -21.61
CA ILE A 4 -14.96 -27.02 -21.40
C ILE A 4 -14.65 -28.48 -21.21
N SER A 5 -13.88 -29.07 -22.13
CA SER A 5 -13.57 -30.49 -22.12
C SER A 5 -12.85 -30.86 -20.82
N ARG A 6 -13.27 -32.02 -20.24
CA ARG A 6 -12.74 -32.59 -18.98
C ARG A 6 -11.27 -33.05 -19.03
N SER A 7 -10.45 -32.51 -19.90
CA SER A 7 -9.06 -33.00 -20.09
C SER A 7 -8.02 -32.28 -19.23
N SER A 8 -8.42 -31.35 -18.38
CA SER A 8 -7.52 -30.67 -17.43
C SER A 8 -7.02 -31.72 -16.41
N GLN A 9 -5.70 -31.92 -16.36
CA GLN A 9 -5.05 -32.79 -15.37
C GLN A 9 -4.81 -32.10 -14.04
N ARG A 10 -5.27 -30.86 -13.87
CA ARG A 10 -5.07 -30.08 -12.65
C ARG A 10 -6.15 -30.44 -11.65
N PRO A 11 -5.79 -30.92 -10.44
CA PRO A 11 -6.75 -31.41 -9.45
C PRO A 11 -7.68 -30.31 -8.90
N GLU A 12 -7.29 -29.05 -9.02
CA GLU A 12 -8.03 -27.88 -8.59
C GLU A 12 -9.18 -27.47 -9.52
N CYS A 13 -9.32 -28.10 -10.68
CA CYS A 13 -10.42 -27.82 -11.62
C CYS A 13 -11.74 -28.37 -11.09
N VAL A 14 -12.38 -27.61 -10.21
CA VAL A 14 -13.71 -27.93 -9.67
C VAL A 14 -14.77 -27.23 -10.53
N CYS A 15 -15.76 -27.99 -11.01
CA CYS A 15 -16.81 -27.52 -11.93
C CYS A 15 -17.70 -26.35 -11.40
N ARG A 16 -17.40 -25.79 -10.25
CA ARG A 16 -18.16 -24.70 -9.61
C ARG A 16 -17.44 -23.37 -9.56
N ASN A 17 -16.16 -23.31 -9.93
CA ASN A 17 -15.36 -22.10 -9.91
C ASN A 17 -15.25 -21.52 -11.32
N ALA A 18 -15.16 -20.19 -11.42
CA ALA A 18 -14.81 -19.52 -12.66
C ALA A 18 -13.29 -19.53 -12.83
N HIS A 19 -12.81 -19.96 -13.98
CA HIS A 19 -11.38 -20.05 -14.30
C HIS A 19 -11.08 -19.28 -15.58
N THR A 20 -9.82 -18.91 -15.72
CA THR A 20 -9.30 -18.24 -16.90
C THR A 20 -8.91 -19.24 -17.97
N GLY A 21 -9.19 -18.91 -19.22
CA GLY A 21 -8.82 -19.74 -20.37
C GLY A 21 -8.43 -18.91 -21.58
N SER A 22 -7.47 -19.42 -22.33
CA SER A 22 -6.99 -18.86 -23.59
C SER A 22 -7.52 -19.70 -24.74
N LEU A 23 -8.20 -19.06 -25.69
CA LEU A 23 -8.81 -19.71 -26.84
C LEU A 23 -7.80 -19.91 -27.97
N ASP A 24 -8.19 -20.73 -28.98
CA ASP A 24 -7.40 -20.89 -30.20
C ASP A 24 -7.05 -19.54 -30.84
N ASN A 25 -5.82 -19.44 -31.33
CA ASN A 25 -5.23 -18.23 -31.92
C ASN A 25 -4.94 -17.07 -30.96
N SER A 26 -5.20 -17.16 -29.66
CA SER A 26 -4.75 -16.16 -28.71
C SER A 26 -3.24 -16.25 -28.43
N THR A 27 -2.66 -15.14 -28.03
CA THR A 27 -1.23 -15.04 -27.67
C THR A 27 -1.14 -14.67 -26.19
N LEU A 28 -0.47 -15.51 -25.41
CA LEU A 28 -0.16 -15.24 -24.01
C LEU A 28 1.03 -14.30 -23.87
N PRO A 29 1.20 -13.65 -22.70
CA PRO A 29 2.44 -12.97 -22.35
C PRO A 29 3.65 -13.88 -22.61
N GLY A 30 4.76 -13.29 -23.08
CA GLY A 30 5.93 -14.08 -23.52
C GLY A 30 5.85 -14.61 -24.95
N GLY A 31 4.76 -14.31 -25.71
CA GLY A 31 4.65 -14.64 -27.14
C GLY A 31 4.17 -16.07 -27.41
N ILE A 32 3.73 -16.79 -26.40
CA ILE A 32 3.20 -18.15 -26.55
C ILE A 32 1.84 -18.11 -27.27
N ARG A 33 1.78 -18.70 -28.48
CA ARG A 33 0.53 -18.77 -29.25
C ARG A 33 -0.20 -20.07 -28.99
N ILE A 34 -1.42 -19.96 -28.55
CA ILE A 34 -2.33 -21.10 -28.34
C ILE A 34 -2.90 -21.55 -29.69
N LYS A 35 -2.85 -22.86 -29.95
CA LYS A 35 -3.42 -23.46 -31.15
C LYS A 35 -4.26 -24.64 -30.77
N ALA A 36 -5.41 -24.78 -31.45
CA ALA A 36 -6.22 -25.99 -31.35
C ALA A 36 -5.41 -27.23 -31.75
N LYS A 37 -5.45 -28.23 -30.92
CA LYS A 37 -4.77 -29.51 -31.19
C LYS A 37 -5.47 -30.68 -30.48
N PRO A 38 -5.42 -31.89 -31.06
CA PRO A 38 -5.93 -33.06 -30.36
C PRO A 38 -5.04 -33.40 -29.15
N MET A 39 -5.66 -33.58 -27.99
CA MET A 39 -5.03 -34.04 -26.76
C MET A 39 -5.71 -35.32 -26.29
N ARG A 40 -4.97 -36.45 -26.28
CA ARG A 40 -5.49 -37.77 -25.87
C ARG A 40 -6.75 -38.19 -26.66
N GLY A 41 -6.80 -37.90 -27.95
CA GLY A 41 -7.93 -38.23 -28.82
C GLY A 41 -9.15 -37.29 -28.71
N ILE A 42 -9.07 -36.22 -27.93
CA ILE A 42 -10.12 -35.20 -27.82
C ILE A 42 -9.56 -33.89 -28.36
N GLU A 43 -10.33 -33.20 -29.19
CA GLU A 43 -9.97 -31.91 -29.71
C GLU A 43 -10.00 -30.85 -28.57
N SER A 44 -8.89 -30.12 -28.41
CA SER A 44 -8.76 -29.06 -27.45
C SER A 44 -8.63 -27.72 -28.17
N ASN A 45 -9.62 -26.86 -28.00
CA ASN A 45 -9.72 -25.55 -28.67
C ASN A 45 -9.18 -24.40 -27.80
N GLY A 46 -8.46 -24.69 -26.73
CA GLY A 46 -7.91 -23.71 -25.82
C GLY A 46 -7.14 -24.33 -24.66
N MET A 47 -6.69 -23.47 -23.76
CA MET A 47 -5.93 -23.86 -22.57
C MET A 47 -6.45 -23.07 -21.36
N LEU A 48 -6.64 -23.76 -20.23
CA LEU A 48 -6.87 -23.09 -18.96
C LEU A 48 -5.53 -22.52 -18.45
N CYS A 49 -5.56 -21.28 -17.97
CA CYS A 49 -4.37 -20.53 -17.62
C CYS A 49 -4.21 -20.34 -16.11
N SER A 50 -2.96 -20.38 -15.66
CA SER A 50 -2.53 -19.90 -14.36
C SER A 50 -2.31 -18.37 -14.37
N GLY A 51 -2.11 -17.79 -13.20
CA GLY A 51 -1.74 -16.37 -13.10
C GLY A 51 -0.39 -16.08 -13.76
N GLU A 52 0.59 -16.96 -13.58
CA GLU A 52 1.91 -16.87 -14.20
C GLU A 52 1.84 -16.88 -15.74
N GLU A 53 1.06 -17.79 -16.33
CA GLU A 53 0.85 -17.83 -17.79
C GLU A 53 0.19 -16.57 -18.35
N LEU A 54 -0.55 -15.82 -17.50
CA LEU A 54 -1.14 -14.52 -17.84
C LEU A 54 -0.21 -13.34 -17.52
N GLY A 55 1.00 -13.59 -17.02
CA GLY A 55 1.96 -12.56 -16.65
C GLY A 55 1.55 -11.75 -15.42
N LEU A 56 0.69 -12.31 -14.57
CA LEU A 56 0.27 -11.71 -13.31
C LEU A 56 1.25 -12.07 -12.20
N ASN A 57 1.38 -11.19 -11.24
CA ASN A 57 2.05 -11.44 -9.98
C ASN A 57 1.08 -11.28 -8.80
N GLU A 58 1.50 -11.70 -7.62
CA GLU A 58 0.68 -11.65 -6.40
C GLU A 58 0.30 -10.22 -6.00
N ASP A 59 1.17 -9.24 -6.25
CA ASP A 59 0.91 -7.84 -5.91
C ASP A 59 -0.20 -7.24 -6.77
N LEU A 60 -0.21 -7.56 -8.09
CA LEU A 60 -1.25 -7.10 -9.03
C LEU A 60 -2.55 -7.87 -8.89
N TYR A 61 -2.46 -9.17 -8.67
CA TYR A 61 -3.61 -10.03 -8.53
C TYR A 61 -3.35 -11.12 -7.49
N PRO A 62 -3.95 -11.01 -6.32
CA PRO A 62 -3.81 -12.02 -5.25
C PRO A 62 -4.24 -13.41 -5.69
N GLY A 63 -3.43 -14.39 -5.36
CA GLY A 63 -3.61 -15.77 -5.77
C GLY A 63 -3.02 -16.11 -7.13
N SER A 64 -2.37 -15.15 -7.81
CA SER A 64 -1.76 -15.38 -9.14
C SER A 64 -0.52 -16.27 -9.10
N GLU A 65 0.22 -16.28 -7.99
CA GLU A 65 1.41 -17.10 -7.80
C GLU A 65 1.10 -18.50 -7.24
N VAL A 66 -0.16 -18.78 -6.90
CA VAL A 66 -0.57 -20.09 -6.45
C VAL A 66 -0.43 -21.07 -7.63
N TYR A 67 0.26 -22.17 -7.41
CA TYR A 67 0.37 -23.23 -8.42
C TYR A 67 -1.01 -23.76 -8.79
N GLY A 68 -1.36 -23.60 -10.06
CA GLY A 68 -2.63 -24.11 -10.57
C GLY A 68 -3.37 -23.10 -11.46
N LEU A 69 -4.68 -23.26 -11.58
CA LEU A 69 -5.52 -22.38 -12.36
C LEU A 69 -5.81 -21.09 -11.58
N LEU A 70 -5.82 -19.97 -12.28
CA LEU A 70 -6.21 -18.71 -11.66
C LEU A 70 -7.71 -18.71 -11.35
N ASP A 71 -8.06 -18.58 -10.08
CA ASP A 71 -9.43 -18.36 -9.65
C ASP A 71 -9.83 -16.89 -9.85
N ILE A 72 -11.00 -16.69 -10.44
CA ILE A 72 -11.58 -15.36 -10.65
C ILE A 72 -12.92 -15.25 -9.91
N PRO A 73 -13.44 -14.03 -9.69
CA PRO A 73 -14.72 -13.84 -9.01
C PRO A 73 -15.83 -14.69 -9.65
N LYS A 74 -16.62 -15.36 -8.82
CA LYS A 74 -17.65 -16.31 -9.25
C LYS A 74 -18.79 -15.68 -10.06
N ASP A 75 -18.97 -14.38 -9.91
CA ASP A 75 -19.95 -13.56 -10.61
C ASP A 75 -19.45 -13.04 -11.95
N THR A 76 -18.20 -13.39 -12.33
CA THR A 76 -17.65 -13.00 -13.63
C THR A 76 -18.45 -13.64 -14.77
N VAL A 77 -18.93 -12.80 -15.68
CA VAL A 77 -19.69 -13.24 -16.86
C VAL A 77 -18.76 -14.03 -17.80
N PRO A 78 -19.10 -15.28 -18.18
CA PRO A 78 -18.30 -16.04 -19.14
C PRO A 78 -18.12 -15.29 -20.46
N GLY A 79 -16.90 -15.31 -21.01
CA GLY A 79 -16.54 -14.58 -22.22
C GLY A 79 -16.07 -13.14 -21.97
N THR A 80 -16.03 -12.68 -20.72
CA THR A 80 -15.40 -11.39 -20.40
C THR A 80 -13.90 -11.47 -20.62
N ASP A 81 -13.32 -10.45 -21.25
CA ASP A 81 -11.87 -10.33 -21.40
C ASP A 81 -11.19 -10.33 -20.05
N ILE A 82 -10.22 -11.24 -19.87
CA ILE A 82 -9.49 -11.40 -18.61
C ILE A 82 -8.76 -10.12 -18.21
N ALA A 83 -8.27 -9.32 -19.14
CA ALA A 83 -7.61 -8.07 -18.84
C ALA A 83 -8.52 -7.12 -18.01
N LYS A 84 -9.82 -7.10 -18.29
CA LYS A 84 -10.80 -6.33 -17.51
C LYS A 84 -11.07 -6.92 -16.14
N VAL A 85 -11.13 -8.25 -16.05
CA VAL A 85 -11.40 -8.95 -14.78
C VAL A 85 -10.25 -8.74 -13.79
N VAL A 86 -9.01 -8.87 -14.28
CA VAL A 86 -7.80 -8.68 -13.46
C VAL A 86 -7.35 -7.23 -13.41
N GLY A 87 -7.94 -6.36 -14.23
CA GLY A 87 -7.69 -4.93 -14.24
C GLY A 87 -6.37 -4.53 -14.90
N LEU A 88 -5.97 -5.21 -15.96
CA LEU A 88 -4.80 -4.86 -16.77
C LEU A 88 -5.13 -3.86 -17.90
N ASP A 89 -6.38 -3.44 -18.03
CA ASP A 89 -6.86 -2.45 -19.00
C ASP A 89 -6.73 -1.01 -18.49
N ASP A 90 -5.70 -0.73 -17.75
CA ASP A 90 -5.42 0.56 -17.10
C ASP A 90 -4.19 1.23 -17.71
N TYR A 91 -4.02 2.52 -17.45
CA TYR A 91 -2.87 3.31 -17.89
C TYR A 91 -2.03 3.75 -16.69
N ILE A 92 -0.72 3.54 -16.79
CA ILE A 92 0.24 3.98 -15.79
C ILE A 92 1.04 5.15 -16.38
N PHE A 93 0.98 6.30 -15.71
CA PHE A 93 1.79 7.46 -16.06
C PHE A 93 2.99 7.54 -15.13
N ASP A 94 4.19 7.52 -15.69
CA ASP A 94 5.44 7.78 -14.97
C ASP A 94 5.77 9.27 -15.08
N ILE A 95 5.55 10.02 -13.99
CA ILE A 95 5.67 11.47 -13.97
C ILE A 95 6.91 11.87 -13.17
N SER A 96 7.86 12.53 -13.82
CA SER A 96 9.02 13.14 -13.17
C SER A 96 8.65 14.49 -12.59
N VAL A 97 8.67 14.60 -11.27
CA VAL A 97 8.34 15.83 -10.53
C VAL A 97 9.64 16.53 -10.11
N THR A 98 9.76 17.81 -10.43
CA THR A 98 10.92 18.63 -10.02
C THR A 98 10.89 18.93 -8.51
N ALA A 99 12.06 19.18 -7.91
CA ALA A 99 12.20 19.35 -6.45
C ALA A 99 11.39 20.52 -5.88
N ASN A 100 11.09 21.54 -6.69
CA ASN A 100 10.30 22.70 -6.30
C ASN A 100 8.77 22.48 -6.38
N ARG A 101 8.32 21.31 -6.85
CA ARG A 101 6.90 20.96 -7.00
C ARG A 101 6.52 19.77 -6.12
N ALA A 102 6.85 19.85 -4.84
CA ALA A 102 6.50 18.82 -3.86
C ALA A 102 4.97 18.55 -3.77
N ASP A 103 4.16 19.56 -4.08
CA ASP A 103 2.70 19.47 -4.21
C ASP A 103 2.24 18.44 -5.26
N CYS A 104 3.04 18.23 -6.30
CA CYS A 104 2.77 17.26 -7.38
C CYS A 104 3.22 15.83 -7.04
N GLN A 105 3.72 15.55 -5.84
CA GLN A 105 4.10 14.20 -5.41
C GLN A 105 2.91 13.37 -4.90
N SER A 106 1.70 13.70 -5.34
CA SER A 106 0.47 12.96 -5.01
C SER A 106 -0.48 12.96 -6.19
N VAL A 107 -1.41 12.00 -6.21
CA VAL A 107 -2.46 11.89 -7.23
C VAL A 107 -3.28 13.19 -7.27
N LEU A 108 -3.70 13.70 -6.12
CA LEU A 108 -4.48 14.94 -6.03
C LEU A 108 -3.68 16.16 -6.52
N GLY A 109 -2.38 16.22 -6.22
CA GLY A 109 -1.51 17.29 -6.71
C GLY A 109 -1.42 17.31 -8.23
N ILE A 110 -1.17 16.16 -8.85
CA ILE A 110 -1.17 16.04 -10.32
C ILE A 110 -2.57 16.33 -10.89
N ALA A 111 -3.64 15.86 -10.26
CA ALA A 111 -5.00 16.12 -10.71
C ALA A 111 -5.32 17.63 -10.76
N ARG A 112 -4.81 18.42 -9.80
CA ARG A 112 -4.95 19.90 -9.82
C ARG A 112 -4.26 20.52 -11.02
N GLU A 113 -3.05 20.07 -11.34
CA GLU A 113 -2.31 20.57 -12.52
C GLU A 113 -3.04 20.22 -13.82
N VAL A 114 -3.47 18.96 -13.94
CA VAL A 114 -4.22 18.50 -15.13
C VAL A 114 -5.53 19.26 -15.28
N ALA A 115 -6.25 19.46 -14.18
CA ALA A 115 -7.49 20.24 -14.18
C ALA A 115 -7.27 21.69 -14.66
N ALA A 116 -6.20 22.33 -14.17
CA ALA A 116 -5.83 23.69 -14.57
C ALA A 116 -5.42 23.77 -16.04
N VAL A 117 -4.61 22.84 -16.53
CA VAL A 117 -4.15 22.82 -17.94
C VAL A 117 -5.29 22.56 -18.92
N LEU A 118 -6.23 21.67 -18.53
CA LEU A 118 -7.35 21.28 -19.40
C LEU A 118 -8.60 22.16 -19.21
N ASP A 119 -8.54 23.15 -18.33
CA ASP A 119 -9.69 23.99 -17.95
C ASP A 119 -10.92 23.15 -17.56
N LYS A 120 -10.69 22.16 -16.68
CA LYS A 120 -11.71 21.24 -16.19
C LYS A 120 -11.87 21.37 -14.68
N PRO A 121 -13.08 21.17 -14.13
CA PRO A 121 -13.28 21.18 -12.70
C PRO A 121 -12.55 20.00 -12.02
N LEU A 122 -11.86 20.28 -10.91
CA LEU A 122 -11.28 19.24 -10.07
C LEU A 122 -12.37 18.54 -9.27
N LYS A 123 -12.42 17.22 -9.36
CA LYS A 123 -13.28 16.39 -8.51
C LYS A 123 -12.49 15.96 -7.27
N MET A 124 -12.88 16.48 -6.12
CA MET A 124 -12.28 16.10 -4.84
C MET A 124 -12.76 14.72 -4.38
N PRO A 125 -11.91 13.93 -3.70
CA PRO A 125 -12.37 12.73 -3.01
C PRO A 125 -13.50 13.05 -2.02
N ALA A 126 -14.48 12.15 -1.93
CA ALA A 126 -15.53 12.26 -0.92
C ALA A 126 -14.96 11.99 0.48
N LEU A 127 -15.34 12.81 1.45
CA LEU A 127 -14.92 12.69 2.85
C LEU A 127 -16.12 12.34 3.75
N ASP A 128 -17.05 11.55 3.22
CA ASP A 128 -18.27 11.16 3.93
C ASP A 128 -17.99 10.00 4.89
N TYR A 129 -17.66 10.34 6.11
CA TYR A 129 -17.57 9.36 7.20
C TYR A 129 -18.31 9.86 8.43
N LYS A 130 -18.74 8.93 9.26
CA LYS A 130 -19.35 9.24 10.55
C LYS A 130 -18.32 9.04 11.64
N GLU A 131 -18.04 10.11 12.37
CA GLU A 131 -17.28 10.00 13.60
C GLU A 131 -18.11 9.29 14.68
N SER A 132 -17.42 8.53 15.53
CA SER A 132 -18.02 7.97 16.73
C SER A 132 -18.10 9.05 17.82
N ASP A 133 -19.15 9.03 18.61
CA ASP A 133 -19.24 9.88 19.82
C ASP A 133 -18.25 9.49 20.92
N TYR A 134 -17.53 8.38 20.71
CA TYR A 134 -16.53 7.90 21.65
C TYR A 134 -15.30 8.80 21.63
N LYS A 135 -14.92 9.28 22.81
CA LYS A 135 -13.68 10.01 23.04
C LYS A 135 -12.70 9.15 23.81
N TYR A 136 -11.45 9.16 23.38
CA TYR A 136 -10.37 8.58 24.18
C TYR A 136 -10.06 9.55 25.33
N GLU A 137 -10.69 9.36 26.48
CA GLU A 137 -10.65 10.28 27.63
C GLU A 137 -9.24 10.52 28.18
N ASN A 138 -8.33 9.58 27.90
CA ASN A 138 -6.97 9.61 28.46
C ASN A 138 -5.88 9.79 27.40
N LEU A 139 -6.22 9.96 26.12
CA LEU A 139 -5.20 10.19 25.08
C LEU A 139 -4.76 11.66 25.09
N ASP A 140 -3.57 11.92 25.57
CA ASP A 140 -2.92 13.22 25.54
C ASP A 140 -1.81 13.28 24.49
N ILE A 141 -1.79 14.33 23.68
CA ILE A 141 -0.77 14.53 22.65
C ILE A 141 -0.06 15.84 22.94
N LYS A 142 1.22 15.75 23.24
CA LYS A 142 2.07 16.89 23.57
C LYS A 142 3.21 17.04 22.58
N VAL A 143 3.36 18.20 22.00
CA VAL A 143 4.50 18.54 21.15
C VAL A 143 5.42 19.49 21.93
N GLU A 144 6.55 18.94 22.40
CA GLU A 144 7.57 19.73 23.12
C GLU A 144 8.54 20.42 22.15
N ALA A 145 8.88 19.75 21.06
CA ALA A 145 9.78 20.28 20.03
C ALA A 145 8.98 20.97 18.89
N GLN A 146 8.27 22.03 19.19
CA GLN A 146 7.41 22.74 18.23
C GLN A 146 8.18 23.35 17.04
N ASP A 147 9.45 23.68 17.25
CA ASP A 147 10.35 24.15 16.19
C ASP A 147 10.68 23.08 15.14
N LEU A 148 10.65 21.80 15.52
CA LEU A 148 10.91 20.65 14.66
C LEU A 148 9.63 19.96 14.15
N CYS A 149 8.56 20.05 14.92
CA CYS A 149 7.24 19.51 14.59
C CYS A 149 6.16 20.56 14.89
N PRO A 150 5.87 21.47 13.95
CA PRO A 150 4.87 22.52 14.16
C PRO A 150 3.46 21.99 14.37
N ARG A 151 3.16 20.79 13.84
CA ARG A 151 1.83 20.19 13.96
C ARG A 151 1.92 18.67 14.00
N TYR A 152 1.20 18.09 14.95
CA TYR A 152 1.00 16.65 15.11
C TYR A 152 -0.48 16.37 15.33
N LEU A 153 -1.03 15.42 14.58
CA LEU A 153 -2.40 14.96 14.71
C LEU A 153 -2.40 13.47 15.01
N GLY A 154 -3.20 13.07 16.00
CA GLY A 154 -3.48 11.68 16.30
C GLY A 154 -4.98 11.41 16.16
N HIS A 155 -5.33 10.30 15.49
CA HIS A 155 -6.71 9.85 15.37
C HIS A 155 -6.82 8.38 15.80
N GLY A 156 -7.55 8.15 16.89
CA GLY A 156 -7.75 6.80 17.42
C GLY A 156 -8.86 6.05 16.69
N VAL A 157 -8.61 4.80 16.37
CA VAL A 157 -9.59 3.88 15.77
C VAL A 157 -9.64 2.60 16.58
N ARG A 158 -10.83 2.07 16.84
CA ARG A 158 -11.05 0.85 17.61
C ARG A 158 -11.91 -0.16 16.86
N ASN A 159 -11.94 -1.38 17.38
CA ASN A 159 -12.67 -2.50 16.78
C ASN A 159 -12.19 -2.79 15.35
N ILE A 160 -10.89 -2.66 15.13
CA ILE A 160 -10.29 -3.06 13.87
C ILE A 160 -9.98 -4.56 13.85
N THR A 161 -9.88 -5.10 12.66
CA THR A 161 -9.37 -6.44 12.41
C THR A 161 -8.29 -6.33 11.35
N PRO A 162 -7.02 -6.45 11.73
CA PRO A 162 -5.92 -6.47 10.77
C PRO A 162 -6.07 -7.66 9.81
N GLY A 163 -5.71 -7.43 8.58
CA GLY A 163 -5.86 -8.45 7.55
C GLY A 163 -5.49 -7.93 6.17
N GLN A 164 -5.86 -8.67 5.16
CA GLN A 164 -5.62 -8.29 3.77
C GLN A 164 -6.49 -7.09 3.36
N SER A 165 -5.89 -6.15 2.64
CA SER A 165 -6.63 -5.04 2.03
C SER A 165 -7.59 -5.52 0.93
N PRO A 166 -8.66 -4.76 0.66
CA PRO A 166 -9.52 -5.01 -0.49
C PRO A 166 -8.69 -5.03 -1.78
N ARG A 167 -9.09 -5.89 -2.72
CA ARG A 167 -8.36 -6.10 -3.98
C ARG A 167 -8.10 -4.81 -4.75
N TRP A 168 -9.07 -3.90 -4.81
CA TRP A 168 -8.92 -2.63 -5.52
C TRP A 168 -7.76 -1.79 -4.95
N MET A 169 -7.60 -1.74 -3.61
CA MET A 169 -6.54 -0.98 -2.95
C MET A 169 -5.18 -1.62 -3.20
N ARG A 170 -5.07 -2.94 -3.05
CA ARG A 170 -3.84 -3.70 -3.31
C ARG A 170 -3.36 -3.46 -4.74
N ARG A 171 -4.27 -3.55 -5.71
CA ARG A 171 -3.95 -3.28 -7.11
C ARG A 171 -3.46 -1.84 -7.33
N GLN A 172 -4.11 -0.84 -6.77
CA GLN A 172 -3.69 0.55 -6.92
C GLN A 172 -2.31 0.81 -6.31
N LEU A 173 -2.03 0.24 -5.14
CA LEU A 173 -0.71 0.30 -4.53
C LEU A 173 0.35 -0.36 -5.42
N ALA A 174 0.07 -1.54 -5.93
CA ALA A 174 0.99 -2.27 -6.81
C ALA A 174 1.29 -1.52 -8.11
N LEU A 175 0.27 -0.91 -8.74
CA LEU A 175 0.44 -0.04 -9.91
C LEU A 175 1.32 1.18 -9.61
N CYS A 176 1.33 1.65 -8.35
CA CYS A 176 2.21 2.70 -7.88
C CYS A 176 3.59 2.19 -7.41
N GLY A 177 3.87 0.90 -7.55
CA GLY A 177 5.13 0.27 -7.13
C GLY A 177 5.25 0.02 -5.63
N LEU A 178 4.13 0.00 -4.90
CA LEU A 178 4.07 -0.33 -3.47
C LEU A 178 3.46 -1.71 -3.27
N ARG A 179 4.17 -2.54 -2.51
CA ARG A 179 3.65 -3.85 -2.10
C ARG A 179 2.63 -3.70 -0.99
N SER A 180 1.50 -4.40 -1.11
CA SER A 180 0.51 -4.53 -0.04
C SER A 180 1.06 -5.37 1.11
N ILE A 181 0.82 -4.93 2.34
CA ILE A 181 1.27 -5.60 3.57
C ILE A 181 0.07 -6.00 4.43
N SER A 182 -0.69 -5.03 4.88
CA SER A 182 -1.91 -5.22 5.67
C SER A 182 -2.86 -4.04 5.43
N ASN A 183 -4.15 -4.23 5.71
CA ASN A 183 -5.14 -3.17 5.52
C ASN A 183 -4.78 -1.87 6.25
N VAL A 184 -4.16 -1.93 7.43
CA VAL A 184 -3.74 -0.74 8.18
C VAL A 184 -2.59 -0.02 7.48
N VAL A 185 -1.53 -0.74 7.13
CA VAL A 185 -0.36 -0.18 6.44
C VAL A 185 -0.72 0.31 5.04
N ASP A 186 -1.56 -0.44 4.34
CA ASP A 186 -2.00 -0.10 2.99
C ASP A 186 -2.84 1.18 2.96
N ILE A 187 -3.70 1.40 3.98
CA ILE A 187 -4.44 2.67 4.14
C ILE A 187 -3.47 3.84 4.29
N THR A 188 -2.44 3.74 5.13
CA THR A 188 -1.47 4.82 5.29
C THR A 188 -0.71 5.11 4.00
N ASN A 189 -0.31 4.07 3.28
CA ASN A 189 0.34 4.19 1.97
C ASN A 189 -0.60 4.77 0.91
N TYR A 190 -1.85 4.34 0.89
CA TYR A 190 -2.85 4.83 -0.05
C TYR A 190 -3.11 6.33 0.15
N VAL A 191 -3.33 6.76 1.39
CA VAL A 191 -3.52 8.19 1.72
C VAL A 191 -2.28 9.00 1.34
N MET A 192 -1.08 8.49 1.60
CA MET A 192 0.16 9.14 1.20
C MET A 192 0.24 9.33 -0.33
N LEU A 193 -0.15 8.33 -1.13
CA LEU A 193 -0.18 8.46 -2.58
C LEU A 193 -1.28 9.42 -3.05
N GLU A 194 -2.46 9.34 -2.46
CA GLU A 194 -3.62 10.12 -2.88
C GLU A 194 -3.45 11.62 -2.60
N ILE A 195 -3.07 12.00 -1.39
CA ILE A 195 -3.02 13.40 -0.95
C ILE A 195 -1.62 13.92 -0.61
N GLY A 196 -0.60 13.05 -0.59
CA GLY A 196 0.79 13.45 -0.32
C GLY A 196 1.16 13.56 1.16
N GLN A 197 0.28 13.13 2.07
CA GLN A 197 0.53 13.17 3.51
C GLN A 197 1.00 11.81 4.00
N PRO A 198 2.28 11.65 4.40
CA PRO A 198 2.74 10.45 5.07
C PRO A 198 2.02 10.26 6.41
N MET A 199 1.68 9.03 6.71
CA MET A 199 1.02 8.63 7.95
C MET A 199 1.72 7.44 8.57
N HIS A 200 1.56 7.28 9.89
CA HIS A 200 1.94 6.07 10.62
C HIS A 200 0.78 5.57 11.47
N ALA A 201 0.83 4.32 11.89
CA ALA A 201 -0.15 3.73 12.78
C ALA A 201 0.57 3.00 13.93
N PHE A 202 0.15 3.28 15.15
CA PHE A 202 0.63 2.62 16.37
C PHE A 202 -0.44 1.68 16.91
N ASP A 203 -0.04 0.51 17.39
CA ASP A 203 -0.93 -0.33 18.21
C ASP A 203 -1.11 0.32 19.59
N MET A 204 -2.32 0.75 19.91
CA MET A 204 -2.60 1.39 21.19
C MET A 204 -2.46 0.45 22.38
N SER A 205 -2.56 -0.86 22.19
CA SER A 205 -2.41 -1.84 23.25
C SER A 205 -0.95 -2.00 23.73
N THR A 206 0.00 -1.60 22.90
CA THR A 206 1.44 -1.65 23.21
C THR A 206 1.97 -0.37 23.86
N LEU A 207 1.15 0.70 23.83
CA LEU A 207 1.49 1.94 24.49
C LEU A 207 1.30 1.79 26.00
N GLU A 208 2.35 2.03 26.78
CA GLU A 208 2.32 1.90 28.24
C GLU A 208 1.60 3.07 28.93
N SER A 209 1.61 4.21 28.25
CA SER A 209 0.87 5.40 28.67
C SER A 209 -0.17 5.80 27.62
N SER A 210 -1.19 6.51 28.03
CA SER A 210 -2.12 7.13 27.08
C SER A 210 -1.62 8.50 26.60
N GLN A 211 -0.30 8.66 26.49
CA GLN A 211 0.31 9.95 26.18
C GLN A 211 1.33 9.80 25.05
N ILE A 212 1.18 10.61 24.02
CA ILE A 212 2.16 10.75 22.94
C ILE A 212 2.92 12.05 23.13
N ILE A 213 4.24 11.96 23.24
CA ILE A 213 5.12 13.13 23.38
C ILE A 213 6.07 13.19 22.20
N VAL A 214 5.99 14.28 21.44
CA VAL A 214 6.93 14.59 20.36
C VAL A 214 8.02 15.49 20.91
N ARG A 215 9.21 14.94 21.11
CA ARG A 215 10.33 15.62 21.76
C ARG A 215 11.67 15.35 21.07
N ARG A 216 12.69 16.07 21.49
CA ARG A 216 14.07 15.68 21.16
C ARG A 216 14.45 14.44 21.95
N ALA A 217 15.26 13.57 21.34
CA ALA A 217 15.81 12.42 22.05
C ALA A 217 16.81 12.85 23.11
N GLU A 218 16.98 12.02 24.13
CA GLU A 218 18.03 12.17 25.12
C GLU A 218 19.35 11.60 24.58
N ASN A 219 20.46 12.10 25.11
CA ASN A 219 21.78 11.62 24.71
C ASN A 219 21.99 10.18 25.14
N GLY A 220 22.18 9.29 24.17
CA GLY A 220 22.38 7.86 24.41
C GLY A 220 21.09 7.05 24.47
N GLU A 221 19.94 7.66 24.27
CA GLU A 221 18.65 6.97 24.16
C GLU A 221 18.67 5.98 22.99
N MET A 222 18.04 4.83 23.15
CA MET A 222 18.05 3.74 22.15
C MET A 222 16.66 3.51 21.60
N ILE A 223 16.58 3.23 20.30
CA ILE A 223 15.37 2.76 19.64
C ILE A 223 15.70 1.64 18.67
N GLN A 224 14.86 0.60 18.64
CA GLN A 224 14.87 -0.41 17.61
C GLN A 224 13.72 -0.14 16.62
N THR A 225 14.06 0.01 15.35
CA THR A 225 13.09 0.32 14.28
C THR A 225 12.51 -0.94 13.66
N LEU A 226 11.40 -0.81 12.90
CA LEU A 226 10.67 -1.91 12.26
C LEU A 226 11.52 -2.76 11.31
N ASP A 227 12.65 -2.24 10.81
CA ASP A 227 13.64 -3.00 10.02
C ASP A 227 14.65 -3.76 10.88
N GLY A 228 14.45 -3.82 12.20
CA GLY A 228 15.27 -4.53 13.16
C GLY A 228 16.58 -3.83 13.54
N LYS A 229 16.85 -2.63 13.03
CA LYS A 229 18.06 -1.88 13.36
C LYS A 229 17.93 -1.15 14.67
N GLU A 230 19.04 -1.11 15.42
CA GLU A 230 19.15 -0.34 16.65
C GLU A 230 19.88 0.98 16.40
N PHE A 231 19.30 2.07 16.89
CA PHE A 231 19.90 3.40 16.79
C PHE A 231 20.15 3.99 18.18
N LYS A 232 21.37 4.50 18.34
CA LYS A 232 21.73 5.33 19.50
C LYS A 232 21.49 6.78 19.15
N LEU A 233 20.57 7.40 19.85
CA LEU A 233 20.06 8.74 19.59
C LEU A 233 20.82 9.83 20.34
N ASN A 234 20.59 11.07 19.95
CA ASN A 234 21.09 12.28 20.59
C ASN A 234 20.06 13.43 20.46
N GLU A 235 20.33 14.55 21.06
CA GLU A 235 19.47 15.74 21.10
C GLU A 235 19.07 16.34 19.73
N ASN A 236 19.76 15.96 18.66
CA ASN A 236 19.41 16.38 17.31
C ASN A 236 18.35 15.45 16.67
N ASN A 237 18.01 14.35 17.31
CA ASN A 237 16.99 13.43 16.83
C ASN A 237 15.62 13.81 17.38
N LEU A 238 14.61 13.83 16.51
CA LEU A 238 13.21 13.99 16.90
C LEU A 238 12.59 12.61 17.06
N VAL A 239 12.00 12.37 18.21
CA VAL A 239 11.34 11.10 18.54
C VAL A 239 9.88 11.33 18.90
N ILE A 240 9.08 10.31 18.62
CA ILE A 240 7.73 10.18 19.13
C ILE A 240 7.80 9.17 20.27
N CYS A 241 7.36 9.59 21.44
CA CYS A 241 7.44 8.80 22.65
C CYS A 241 6.08 8.42 23.18
N ASP A 242 5.99 7.23 23.75
CA ASP A 242 4.92 6.80 24.62
C ASP A 242 5.30 7.17 26.07
N GLY A 243 4.83 8.33 26.52
CA GLY A 243 5.27 8.86 27.81
C GLY A 243 6.77 9.06 27.87
N SER A 244 7.51 8.05 28.31
CA SER A 244 8.96 8.11 28.50
C SER A 244 9.78 7.49 27.38
N LYS A 245 9.32 6.39 26.78
CA LYS A 245 10.11 5.61 25.80
C LYS A 245 9.82 5.99 24.35
N PRO A 246 10.83 6.01 23.46
CA PRO A 246 10.60 6.26 22.06
C PRO A 246 9.87 5.08 21.37
N VAL A 247 8.83 5.41 20.60
CA VAL A 247 8.04 4.47 19.80
C VAL A 247 8.19 4.72 18.31
N ALA A 248 8.76 5.85 17.91
CA ALA A 248 9.13 6.10 16.53
C ALA A 248 10.27 7.13 16.42
N LEU A 249 11.08 6.99 15.38
CA LEU A 249 12.00 8.01 14.92
C LEU A 249 11.26 8.89 13.91
N ALA A 250 10.91 10.11 14.33
CA ALA A 250 9.99 10.97 13.61
C ALA A 250 10.40 11.24 12.15
N GLY A 251 9.50 11.00 11.22
CA GLY A 251 9.73 11.20 9.78
C GLY A 251 10.69 10.21 9.13
N ILE A 252 11.09 9.13 9.83
CA ILE A 252 11.95 8.07 9.32
C ILE A 252 11.26 6.72 9.40
N MET A 253 11.01 6.20 10.62
CA MET A 253 10.47 4.85 10.81
C MET A 253 9.87 4.64 12.19
N GLY A 254 8.82 3.83 12.27
CA GLY A 254 8.25 3.37 13.52
C GLY A 254 9.18 2.44 14.30
N GLY A 255 8.98 2.35 15.60
CA GLY A 255 9.66 1.40 16.47
C GLY A 255 8.99 0.02 16.45
N MET A 256 9.77 -1.04 16.65
CA MET A 256 9.24 -2.40 16.77
C MET A 256 8.27 -2.56 17.95
N ASN A 257 8.44 -1.75 18.99
CA ASN A 257 7.65 -1.82 20.22
C ASN A 257 6.21 -1.28 20.08
N SER A 258 5.83 -0.78 18.92
CA SER A 258 4.48 -0.26 18.63
C SER A 258 3.93 -0.79 17.29
N GLU A 259 4.48 -1.89 16.80
CA GLU A 259 4.10 -2.51 15.54
C GLU A 259 2.66 -3.05 15.56
N ILE A 260 1.98 -2.91 14.43
CA ILE A 260 0.66 -3.51 14.21
C ILE A 260 0.80 -5.01 13.99
N THR A 261 0.10 -5.78 14.80
CA THR A 261 0.06 -7.26 14.73
C THR A 261 -1.33 -7.76 14.38
N GLU A 262 -1.46 -9.05 14.15
CA GLU A 262 -2.77 -9.70 13.91
C GLU A 262 -3.75 -9.56 15.09
N ASN A 263 -3.23 -9.31 16.29
CA ASN A 263 -4.02 -9.15 17.51
C ASN A 263 -4.40 -7.69 17.81
N THR A 264 -3.96 -6.75 16.99
CA THR A 264 -4.26 -5.33 17.18
C THR A 264 -5.74 -5.06 16.99
N THR A 265 -6.39 -4.49 18.00
CA THR A 265 -7.82 -4.14 17.96
C THR A 265 -8.08 -2.65 18.02
N GLN A 266 -7.08 -1.88 18.43
CA GLN A 266 -7.13 -0.42 18.53
C GLN A 266 -5.83 0.17 18.02
N LEU A 267 -5.92 1.24 17.26
CA LEU A 267 -4.75 1.92 16.73
C LEU A 267 -4.89 3.44 16.83
N LEU A 268 -3.74 4.08 16.84
CA LEU A 268 -3.60 5.52 16.72
C LEU A 268 -2.94 5.82 15.39
N PHE A 269 -3.69 6.45 14.49
CA PHE A 269 -3.10 7.04 13.28
C PHE A 269 -2.41 8.34 13.61
N GLU A 270 -1.21 8.48 13.10
CA GLU A 270 -0.40 9.69 13.17
C GLU A 270 -0.40 10.42 11.83
N SER A 271 -0.51 11.73 11.88
CA SER A 271 -0.21 12.62 10.76
C SER A 271 0.55 13.83 11.30
N ALA A 272 1.82 13.93 10.91
CA ALA A 272 2.71 14.96 11.44
C ALA A 272 3.30 15.83 10.34
N ASN A 273 3.52 17.10 10.66
CA ASN A 273 4.32 18.02 9.87
C ASN A 273 5.65 18.25 10.59
N SER A 274 6.69 17.54 10.15
CA SER A 274 8.03 17.67 10.73
C SER A 274 8.95 18.47 9.82
N CYS A 275 9.91 19.17 10.41
CA CYS A 275 10.89 19.96 9.69
C CYS A 275 11.76 19.07 8.80
N VAL A 276 11.76 19.33 7.49
CA VAL A 276 12.49 18.53 6.48
C VAL A 276 13.99 18.43 6.80
N THR A 277 14.60 19.52 7.28
CA THR A 277 16.02 19.56 7.63
C THR A 277 16.38 18.56 8.72
N THR A 278 15.47 18.36 9.69
CA THR A 278 15.68 17.38 10.77
C THR A 278 15.59 15.96 10.25
N SER A 279 14.58 15.64 9.46
CA SER A 279 14.42 14.30 8.87
C SER A 279 15.59 13.92 7.96
N VAL A 280 16.14 14.86 7.19
CA VAL A 280 17.33 14.63 6.35
C VAL A 280 18.57 14.37 7.22
N ARG A 281 18.84 15.20 8.21
CA ARG A 281 19.99 15.02 9.13
C ARG A 281 19.88 13.74 9.95
N GLN A 282 18.68 13.35 10.35
CA GLN A 282 18.43 12.09 11.03
C GLN A 282 18.74 10.89 10.14
N ARG A 283 18.35 10.93 8.85
CA ARG A 283 18.69 9.88 7.88
C ARG A 283 20.20 9.80 7.65
N GLU A 284 20.88 10.91 7.49
CA GLU A 284 22.34 10.94 7.31
C GLU A 284 23.09 10.40 8.54
N ALA A 285 22.54 10.61 9.74
CA ALA A 285 23.12 10.08 10.98
C ALA A 285 22.85 8.58 11.16
N SER A 286 21.74 8.08 10.64
CA SER A 286 21.35 6.66 10.70
C SER A 286 21.94 5.82 9.57
N ASP A 287 22.14 6.39 8.38
CA ASP A 287 22.75 5.73 7.23
C ASP A 287 24.17 6.24 6.99
N ARG A 288 25.17 5.48 7.41
CA ARG A 288 26.55 5.68 6.92
C ARG A 288 26.74 5.23 5.46
N THR A 289 25.68 4.80 4.81
CA THR A 289 25.67 4.44 3.38
C THR A 289 25.25 5.66 2.58
N PRO A 290 26.05 6.11 1.57
CA PRO A 290 25.70 7.27 0.78
C PRO A 290 24.36 7.05 0.08
N MET A 291 23.38 7.89 0.41
CA MET A 291 22.06 7.89 -0.24
C MET A 291 22.24 8.13 -1.75
N ARG A 292 21.69 7.24 -2.55
CA ARG A 292 21.27 7.63 -3.89
C ARG A 292 20.29 8.79 -3.74
N PRO A 293 20.44 9.90 -4.49
CA PRO A 293 19.45 10.96 -4.47
C PRO A 293 18.08 10.34 -4.75
N ALA A 294 17.06 10.82 -4.05
CA ALA A 294 15.66 10.40 -4.27
C ALA A 294 15.27 10.75 -5.72
N THR A 295 15.72 9.89 -6.62
CA THR A 295 15.40 9.96 -8.04
C THR A 295 13.99 9.45 -8.19
N THR A 296 13.12 10.38 -8.55
CA THR A 296 11.86 10.13 -9.23
C THR A 296 10.92 9.16 -8.49
N ARG A 297 10.10 9.70 -7.57
CA ARG A 297 8.91 8.96 -7.15
C ARG A 297 8.00 8.85 -8.37
N LYS A 298 7.73 7.64 -8.79
CA LYS A 298 6.72 7.34 -9.78
C LYS A 298 5.37 7.63 -9.16
N VAL A 299 4.61 8.52 -9.76
CA VAL A 299 3.20 8.69 -9.45
C VAL A 299 2.44 7.95 -10.52
N SER A 300 1.84 6.83 -10.16
CA SER A 300 0.99 6.07 -11.07
C SER A 300 -0.44 6.55 -10.89
N LEU A 301 -1.03 7.02 -11.98
CA LEU A 301 -2.43 7.41 -12.04
C LEU A 301 -3.18 6.31 -12.77
N SER A 302 -4.04 5.59 -12.08
CA SER A 302 -5.07 4.80 -12.72
C SER A 302 -6.30 5.68 -12.94
N ILE A 303 -6.78 5.72 -14.16
CA ILE A 303 -8.01 6.43 -14.52
C ILE A 303 -9.12 5.38 -14.60
N PRO A 304 -10.12 5.42 -13.74
CA PRO A 304 -11.25 4.50 -13.80
C PRO A 304 -12.10 4.74 -15.05
#